data_260ec8e7992708eb82085e378c106fe8
#
_entry.id   260ec8e7992708eb82085e378c106fe8
#
_cell.length_a   1.000
_cell.length_b   1.000
_cell.length_c   1.000
_cell.angle_alpha   90.00
_cell.angle_beta   90.00
_cell.angle_gamma   90.00
#
_symmetry.space_group_name_H-M   'P 1'
#
loop_
_entity.id
_entity.type
_entity.pdbx_description
1 polymer ?
#
loop_
_entity_poly.entity_id
_entity_poly.type
_entity_poly.pdbx_seq_one_letter_code
_entity_poly.pdbx_strand_id
1 'polypeptide(L)'
;MIQNHLFQILANLAMEPPPRTDSESIRDEKVKVLKAIPPLDQKNIVRGQFRGYQNEKGVAQDSKMETFAALQLEIDSWRWKGVPFYIRAGKCLPVTCAEIVVRLRQPPTMYQGFNLTRNDFRLRLSPEVTLAFGMNVIAPDRITSANARKW
;
A
#
# COMPACT_ATOMS: atom_id res chain seq x y z
N MET A 1 13.84 -1.92 8.09
CA MET A 1 12.86 -1.00 7.42
C MET A 1 11.47 -1.63 7.35
N ILE A 2 11.25 -2.79 6.73
CA ILE A 2 9.91 -3.39 6.56
C ILE A 2 9.24 -3.66 7.90
N GLN A 3 9.88 -4.40 8.80
CA GLN A 3 9.31 -4.75 10.10
C GLN A 3 9.02 -3.52 10.98
N ASN A 4 9.95 -2.56 11.04
CA ASN A 4 9.84 -1.44 11.98
C ASN A 4 8.97 -0.27 11.47
N HIS A 5 8.86 -0.09 10.15
CA HIS A 5 8.12 1.04 9.59
C HIS A 5 6.89 0.59 8.80
N LEU A 6 7.07 -0.29 7.81
CA LEU A 6 5.96 -0.64 6.93
C LEU A 6 4.90 -1.50 7.61
N PHE A 7 5.29 -2.42 8.49
CA PHE A 7 4.32 -3.18 9.27
C PHE A 7 3.60 -2.32 10.31
N GLN A 8 4.22 -1.25 10.82
CA GLN A 8 3.52 -0.29 11.66
C GLN A 8 2.47 0.50 10.86
N ILE A 9 2.80 0.92 9.65
CA ILE A 9 1.86 1.58 8.74
C ILE A 9 0.71 0.62 8.39
N LEU A 10 1.04 -0.61 8.03
CA LEU A 10 0.04 -1.64 7.73
C LEU A 10 -0.89 -1.90 8.92
N ALA A 11 -0.32 -2.06 10.11
CA ALA A 11 -1.10 -2.32 11.31
C ALA A 11 -2.03 -1.15 11.66
N ASN A 12 -1.55 0.10 11.55
CA ASN A 12 -2.39 1.29 11.75
C ASN A 12 -3.52 1.40 10.70
N LEU A 13 -3.26 1.04 9.44
CA LEU A 13 -4.26 1.06 8.38
C LEU A 13 -5.32 -0.02 8.57
N ALA A 14 -4.91 -1.20 9.04
CA ALA A 14 -5.75 -2.39 9.04
C ALA A 14 -6.41 -2.71 10.39
N MET A 15 -5.99 -2.07 11.47
CA MET A 15 -6.56 -2.30 12.81
C MET A 15 -8.01 -1.81 12.92
N GLU A 16 -8.75 -2.39 13.82
CA GLU A 16 -10.03 -1.83 14.25
C GLU A 16 -9.80 -0.61 15.14
N PRO A 17 -10.78 0.29 15.23
CA PRO A 17 -10.70 1.40 16.18
C PRO A 17 -10.50 0.86 17.59
N PRO A 18 -9.45 1.31 18.31
CA PRO A 18 -9.24 0.85 19.67
C PRO A 18 -10.34 1.38 20.59
N PRO A 19 -10.74 0.63 21.63
CA PRO A 19 -11.78 1.07 22.56
C PRO A 19 -11.37 2.28 23.39
N ARG A 20 -10.06 2.53 23.50
CA ARG A 20 -9.46 3.68 24.20
C ARG A 20 -8.27 4.20 23.41
N THR A 21 -7.90 5.45 23.66
CA THR A 21 -6.78 6.13 22.97
C THR A 21 -5.43 5.96 23.69
N ASP A 22 -5.38 5.12 24.75
CA ASP A 22 -4.12 4.81 25.42
C ASP A 22 -3.23 3.91 24.57
N SER A 23 -1.94 3.94 24.86
CA SER A 23 -0.93 3.23 24.05
C SER A 23 -1.07 1.71 24.09
N GLU A 24 -1.63 1.16 25.14
CA GLU A 24 -1.84 -0.29 25.28
C GLU A 24 -3.00 -0.75 24.40
N SER A 25 -4.15 -0.09 24.45
CA SER A 25 -5.30 -0.37 23.59
C SER A 25 -4.95 -0.29 22.11
N ILE A 26 -4.17 0.73 21.70
CA ILE A 26 -3.69 0.86 20.33
C ILE A 26 -2.74 -0.27 19.96
N ARG A 27 -1.83 -0.66 20.86
CA ARG A 27 -0.89 -1.76 20.65
C ARG A 27 -1.61 -3.09 20.47
N ASP A 28 -2.63 -3.35 21.26
CA ASP A 28 -3.41 -4.59 21.20
C ASP A 28 -4.10 -4.76 19.86
N GLU A 29 -4.72 -3.70 19.32
CA GLU A 29 -5.34 -3.75 18.00
C GLU A 29 -4.30 -3.99 16.88
N LYS A 30 -3.13 -3.35 16.95
CA LYS A 30 -2.03 -3.63 16.02
C LYS A 30 -1.55 -5.07 16.08
N VAL A 31 -1.42 -5.61 17.28
CA VAL A 31 -0.98 -7.01 17.48
C VAL A 31 -1.98 -7.99 16.88
N LYS A 32 -3.29 -7.73 16.98
CA LYS A 32 -4.32 -8.56 16.34
C LYS A 32 -4.10 -8.62 14.82
N VAL A 33 -3.85 -7.48 14.18
CA VAL A 33 -3.56 -7.43 12.73
C VAL A 33 -2.32 -8.25 12.41
N LEU A 34 -1.21 -8.02 13.12
CA LEU A 34 0.05 -8.70 12.84
C LEU A 34 -0.04 -10.22 13.05
N LYS A 35 -0.79 -10.67 14.05
CA LYS A 35 -1.04 -12.10 14.29
C LYS A 35 -1.94 -12.75 13.23
N ALA A 36 -2.76 -11.96 12.54
CA ALA A 36 -3.63 -12.43 11.47
C ALA A 36 -2.92 -12.51 10.10
N ILE A 37 -1.65 -12.12 10.01
CA ILE A 37 -0.85 -12.28 8.80
C ILE A 37 -0.27 -13.70 8.79
N PRO A 38 -0.63 -14.56 7.81
CA PRO A 38 -0.05 -15.88 7.70
C PRO A 38 1.45 -15.79 7.33
N PRO A 39 2.23 -16.87 7.55
CA PRO A 39 3.62 -16.92 7.11
C PRO A 39 3.75 -16.57 5.63
N LEU A 40 4.71 -15.70 5.31
CA LEU A 40 4.93 -15.25 3.93
C LEU A 40 5.56 -16.37 3.10
N ASP A 41 4.96 -16.65 1.95
CA ASP A 41 5.55 -17.55 0.94
C ASP A 41 6.66 -16.79 0.18
N GLN A 42 7.78 -17.48 -0.07
CA GLN A 42 8.91 -16.90 -0.81
C GLN A 42 8.53 -16.42 -2.22
N LYS A 43 7.56 -17.06 -2.87
CA LYS A 43 7.05 -16.62 -4.18
C LYS A 43 6.39 -15.25 -4.15
N ASN A 44 5.96 -14.80 -2.96
CA ASN A 44 5.31 -13.50 -2.74
C ASN A 44 6.31 -12.42 -2.29
N ILE A 45 7.61 -12.72 -2.36
CA ILE A 45 8.66 -11.80 -1.91
C ILE A 45 9.68 -11.61 -3.03
N VAL A 46 9.94 -10.35 -3.36
CA VAL A 46 11.04 -9.96 -4.26
C VAL A 46 12.03 -9.13 -3.44
N ARG A 47 13.29 -9.50 -3.50
CA ARG A 47 14.39 -8.80 -2.83
C ARG A 47 15.49 -8.47 -3.82
N GLY A 48 16.17 -7.36 -3.61
CA GLY A 48 17.25 -6.97 -4.49
C GLY A 48 18.13 -5.89 -3.90
N GLN A 49 19.16 -5.55 -4.65
CA GLN A 49 20.06 -4.44 -4.36
C GLN A 49 19.97 -3.43 -5.50
N PHE A 50 20.11 -2.13 -5.19
CA PHE A 50 20.29 -1.16 -6.25
C PHE A 50 21.66 -1.32 -6.91
N ARG A 51 21.73 -0.97 -8.19
CA ARG A 51 22.97 -1.10 -8.96
C ARG A 51 24.06 -0.21 -8.35
N GLY A 52 25.22 -0.79 -8.02
CA GLY A 52 26.36 -0.10 -7.42
C GLY A 52 26.39 -0.10 -5.88
N TYR A 53 25.43 -0.78 -5.22
CA TYR A 53 25.40 -0.84 -3.75
C TYR A 53 26.71 -1.32 -3.13
N GLN A 54 27.36 -2.32 -3.73
CA GLN A 54 28.63 -2.87 -3.22
C GLN A 54 29.81 -1.89 -3.37
N ASN A 55 29.66 -0.82 -4.16
CA ASN A 55 30.66 0.25 -4.30
C ASN A 55 30.46 1.38 -3.28
N GLU A 56 29.41 1.32 -2.47
CA GLU A 56 29.14 2.34 -1.46
C GLU A 56 30.16 2.27 -0.32
N LYS A 57 30.52 3.43 0.20
CA LYS A 57 31.46 3.53 1.32
C LYS A 57 30.95 2.78 2.55
N GLY A 58 31.75 1.85 3.06
CA GLY A 58 31.42 1.06 4.25
C GLY A 58 30.59 -0.19 3.96
N VAL A 59 30.36 -0.52 2.70
CA VAL A 59 29.71 -1.76 2.28
C VAL A 59 30.79 -2.79 1.90
N ALA A 60 30.66 -4.01 2.42
CA ALA A 60 31.53 -5.12 2.01
C ALA A 60 31.24 -5.48 0.55
N GLN A 61 32.30 -5.81 -0.23
CA GLN A 61 32.18 -6.10 -1.66
C GLN A 61 31.31 -7.33 -1.97
N ASP A 62 31.19 -8.24 -1.02
CA ASP A 62 30.38 -9.45 -1.09
C ASP A 62 29.02 -9.32 -0.36
N SER A 63 28.66 -8.10 0.05
CA SER A 63 27.43 -7.85 0.79
C SER A 63 26.20 -8.32 0.03
N LYS A 64 25.40 -9.16 0.67
CA LYS A 64 24.10 -9.65 0.18
C LYS A 64 22.92 -8.93 0.86
N MET A 65 23.19 -7.82 1.56
CA MET A 65 22.15 -7.06 2.26
C MET A 65 21.19 -6.45 1.25
N GLU A 66 19.92 -6.71 1.41
CA GLU A 66 18.88 -6.19 0.53
C GLU A 66 18.68 -4.68 0.73
N THR A 67 18.68 -3.94 -0.36
CA THR A 67 18.35 -2.51 -0.39
C THR A 67 16.96 -2.23 -0.98
N PHE A 68 16.32 -3.26 -1.52
CA PHE A 68 14.95 -3.24 -2.02
C PHE A 68 14.24 -4.51 -1.59
N ALA A 69 12.98 -4.35 -1.21
CA ALA A 69 12.09 -5.48 -1.04
C ALA A 69 10.66 -5.09 -1.47
N ALA A 70 9.99 -6.03 -2.12
CA ALA A 70 8.56 -5.96 -2.40
C ALA A 70 7.93 -7.27 -1.96
N LEU A 71 6.75 -7.18 -1.36
CA LEU A 71 6.04 -8.36 -0.87
C LEU A 71 4.53 -8.19 -1.03
N GLN A 72 3.86 -9.32 -1.25
CA GLN A 72 2.42 -9.43 -1.19
C GLN A 72 2.07 -10.25 0.05
N LEU A 73 1.09 -9.76 0.81
CA LEU A 73 0.54 -10.46 1.96
C LEU A 73 -0.97 -10.33 2.01
N GLU A 74 -1.57 -11.15 2.84
CA GLU A 74 -2.99 -11.10 3.18
C GLU A 74 -3.13 -11.00 4.69
N ILE A 75 -4.25 -10.48 5.15
CA ILE A 75 -4.63 -10.44 6.57
C ILE A 75 -5.86 -11.32 6.73
N ASP A 76 -5.72 -12.43 7.45
CA ASP A 76 -6.79 -13.41 7.66
C ASP A 76 -7.72 -12.94 8.78
N SER A 77 -8.52 -11.95 8.47
CA SER A 77 -9.53 -11.38 9.36
C SER A 77 -10.83 -11.13 8.60
N TRP A 78 -11.95 -10.97 9.33
CA TRP A 78 -13.26 -10.73 8.73
C TRP A 78 -13.27 -9.54 7.75
N ARG A 79 -12.61 -8.44 8.11
CA ARG A 79 -12.56 -7.22 7.30
C ARG A 79 -11.72 -7.38 6.05
N TRP A 80 -10.60 -8.09 6.16
CA TRP A 80 -9.56 -8.07 5.15
C TRP A 80 -9.43 -9.35 4.35
N LYS A 81 -10.25 -10.36 4.62
CA LYS A 81 -10.21 -11.63 3.89
C LYS A 81 -10.34 -11.42 2.38
N GLY A 82 -9.35 -11.92 1.64
CA GLY A 82 -9.30 -11.80 0.18
C GLY A 82 -8.89 -10.42 -0.35
N VAL A 83 -8.40 -9.53 0.52
CA VAL A 83 -7.80 -8.25 0.12
C VAL A 83 -6.29 -8.40 0.08
N PRO A 84 -5.65 -8.29 -1.09
CA PRO A 84 -4.20 -8.35 -1.20
C PRO A 84 -3.57 -7.03 -0.75
N PHE A 85 -2.52 -7.12 0.05
CA PHE A 85 -1.67 -5.99 0.45
C PHE A 85 -0.33 -6.09 -0.25
N TYR A 86 0.04 -5.07 -1.00
CA TYR A 86 1.33 -4.96 -1.67
C TYR A 86 2.17 -3.94 -0.96
N ILE A 87 3.33 -4.35 -0.47
CA ILE A 87 4.28 -3.50 0.24
C ILE A 87 5.58 -3.47 -0.54
N ARG A 88 6.13 -2.30 -0.75
CA ARG A 88 7.47 -2.15 -1.33
C ARG A 88 8.25 -1.06 -0.61
N ALA A 89 9.52 -1.29 -0.43
CA ALA A 89 10.47 -0.29 0.06
C ALA A 89 11.83 -0.49 -0.57
N GLY A 90 12.55 0.59 -0.80
CA GLY A 90 13.90 0.50 -1.34
C GLY A 90 14.67 1.80 -1.18
N LYS A 91 15.97 1.67 -1.31
CA LYS A 91 16.91 2.78 -1.46
C LYS A 91 17.07 3.11 -2.94
N CYS A 92 17.46 4.35 -3.25
CA CYS A 92 17.73 4.80 -4.61
C CYS A 92 16.55 4.59 -5.58
N LEU A 93 15.33 4.68 -5.08
CA LEU A 93 14.15 4.70 -5.93
C LEU A 93 13.99 6.07 -6.60
N PRO A 94 13.34 6.15 -7.78
CA PRO A 94 13.16 7.40 -8.52
C PRO A 94 12.42 8.49 -7.73
N VAL A 95 11.58 8.08 -6.78
CA VAL A 95 10.81 9.00 -5.94
C VAL A 95 11.00 8.63 -4.48
N THR A 96 11.34 9.63 -3.67
CA THR A 96 11.42 9.48 -2.20
C THR A 96 10.07 9.91 -1.61
N CYS A 97 9.25 8.93 -1.27
CA CYS A 97 7.96 9.16 -0.62
C CYS A 97 7.56 7.97 0.25
N ALA A 98 6.68 8.22 1.21
CA ALA A 98 5.89 7.19 1.88
C ALA A 98 4.42 7.42 1.53
N GLU A 99 3.80 6.46 0.86
CA GLU A 99 2.45 6.60 0.34
C GLU A 99 1.66 5.30 0.52
N ILE A 100 0.40 5.43 0.87
CA ILE A 100 -0.59 4.35 0.88
C ILE A 100 -1.56 4.60 -0.28
N VAL A 101 -1.78 3.58 -1.11
CA VAL A 101 -2.77 3.63 -2.19
C VAL A 101 -3.80 2.53 -1.98
N VAL A 102 -5.04 2.93 -1.73
CA VAL A 102 -6.18 2.02 -1.61
C VAL A 102 -6.96 2.04 -2.92
N ARG A 103 -6.92 0.94 -3.66
CA ARG A 103 -7.70 0.78 -4.90
C ARG A 103 -9.01 0.08 -4.59
N LEU A 104 -10.12 0.72 -4.89
CA LEU A 104 -11.44 0.14 -4.72
C LEU A 104 -11.73 -0.90 -5.82
N ARG A 105 -12.71 -1.73 -5.56
CA ARG A 105 -13.19 -2.67 -6.58
C ARG A 105 -13.78 -1.90 -7.76
N GLN A 106 -13.68 -2.47 -8.95
CA GLN A 106 -14.37 -1.93 -10.13
C GLN A 106 -15.87 -1.94 -9.87
N PRO A 107 -16.56 -0.80 -10.03
CA PRO A 107 -18.02 -0.81 -9.95
C PRO A 107 -18.61 -1.63 -11.11
N PRO A 108 -19.75 -2.27 -10.94
CA PRO A 108 -20.45 -2.93 -12.04
C PRO A 108 -20.71 -1.95 -13.18
N THR A 109 -20.47 -2.35 -14.41
CA THR A 109 -20.76 -1.54 -15.57
C THR A 109 -22.28 -1.60 -15.80
N MET A 110 -23.02 -0.61 -15.30
CA MET A 110 -24.48 -0.53 -15.46
C MET A 110 -24.90 0.07 -16.79
N TYR A 111 -24.02 0.77 -17.47
CA TYR A 111 -24.29 1.46 -18.73
C TYR A 111 -23.29 1.04 -19.81
N GLN A 112 -23.79 0.65 -20.98
CA GLN A 112 -22.95 0.36 -22.13
C GLN A 112 -22.26 1.64 -22.60
N GLY A 113 -20.98 1.52 -22.95
CA GLY A 113 -20.17 2.65 -23.46
C GLY A 113 -19.38 3.44 -22.40
N PHE A 114 -19.55 3.13 -21.10
CA PHE A 114 -18.73 3.74 -20.05
C PHE A 114 -17.54 2.88 -19.68
N ASN A 115 -16.35 3.39 -19.93
CA ASN A 115 -15.12 2.72 -19.52
C ASN A 115 -14.65 3.26 -18.15
N LEU A 116 -15.32 2.80 -17.09
CA LEU A 116 -15.03 3.23 -15.72
C LEU A 116 -13.70 2.65 -15.25
N THR A 117 -12.83 3.49 -14.71
CA THR A 117 -11.63 3.05 -14.01
C THR A 117 -11.95 2.83 -12.52
N ARG A 118 -11.09 2.09 -11.83
CA ARG A 118 -11.24 1.93 -10.37
C ARG A 118 -11.00 3.25 -9.68
N ASN A 119 -11.83 3.56 -8.69
CA ASN A 119 -11.58 4.67 -7.79
C ASN A 119 -10.44 4.32 -6.84
N ASP A 120 -9.69 5.31 -6.39
CA ASP A 120 -8.58 5.13 -5.46
C ASP A 120 -8.50 6.25 -4.43
N PHE A 121 -7.99 5.90 -3.25
CA PHE A 121 -7.56 6.84 -2.23
C PHE A 121 -6.04 6.80 -2.15
N ARG A 122 -5.41 7.96 -2.05
CA ARG A 122 -3.98 8.10 -1.84
C ARG A 122 -3.73 8.91 -0.58
N LEU A 123 -3.03 8.31 0.35
CA LEU A 123 -2.54 8.98 1.55
C LEU A 123 -1.02 9.01 1.49
N ARG A 124 -0.47 10.17 1.23
CA ARG A 124 0.97 10.40 1.31
C ARG A 124 1.31 10.84 2.72
N LEU A 125 2.33 10.23 3.30
CA LEU A 125 2.82 10.50 4.65
C LEU A 125 4.11 11.32 4.63
N SER A 126 4.85 11.30 3.52
CA SER A 126 6.13 11.98 3.36
C SER A 126 6.39 12.23 1.87
N PRO A 127 7.02 13.36 1.46
CA PRO A 127 7.54 14.46 2.31
C PRO A 127 6.45 15.34 2.92
N GLU A 128 5.28 15.43 2.31
CA GLU A 128 4.13 16.19 2.79
C GLU A 128 2.93 15.27 2.98
N VAL A 129 2.15 15.52 4.04
CA VAL A 129 0.92 14.78 4.28
C VAL A 129 -0.16 15.29 3.33
N THR A 130 -0.58 14.43 2.41
CA THR A 130 -1.66 14.75 1.47
C THR A 130 -2.65 13.60 1.37
N LEU A 131 -3.92 13.94 1.16
CA LEU A 131 -4.99 13.00 0.87
C LEU A 131 -5.57 13.33 -0.50
N ALA A 132 -5.57 12.38 -1.40
CA ALA A 132 -6.13 12.52 -2.73
C ALA A 132 -7.14 11.42 -3.03
N PHE A 133 -8.17 11.77 -3.79
CA PHE A 133 -9.22 10.86 -4.24
C PHE A 133 -9.20 10.80 -5.76
N GLY A 134 -9.03 9.60 -6.31
CA GLY A 134 -9.22 9.33 -7.73
C GLY A 134 -10.62 8.78 -7.95
N MET A 135 -11.49 9.51 -8.66
CA MET A 135 -12.85 9.07 -8.92
C MET A 135 -13.27 9.34 -10.36
N ASN A 136 -14.22 8.53 -10.83
CA ASN A 136 -14.86 8.79 -12.12
C ASN A 136 -16.04 9.74 -11.90
N VAL A 137 -16.11 10.79 -12.70
CA VAL A 137 -17.22 11.73 -12.71
C VAL A 137 -17.79 11.84 -14.12
N ILE A 138 -19.11 12.00 -14.21
CA ILE A 138 -19.78 12.26 -15.48
C ILE A 138 -19.80 13.77 -15.69
N ALA A 139 -19.26 14.24 -16.82
CA ALA A 139 -19.33 15.65 -17.17
C ALA A 139 -20.78 16.01 -17.53
N PRO A 140 -21.34 17.12 -16.98
CA PRO A 140 -22.75 17.47 -17.17
C PRO A 140 -23.16 17.66 -18.64
N ASP A 141 -22.24 18.07 -19.48
CA ASP A 141 -22.42 18.38 -20.91
C ASP A 141 -22.25 17.16 -21.84
N ARG A 142 -22.01 15.97 -21.28
CA ARG A 142 -21.74 14.75 -22.04
C ARG A 142 -22.58 13.55 -21.59
N ILE A 143 -23.86 13.74 -21.42
CA ILE A 143 -24.80 12.62 -21.19
C ILE A 143 -24.85 11.69 -22.42
N THR A 144 -24.36 12.13 -23.57
CA THR A 144 -24.40 11.39 -24.85
C THR A 144 -23.06 10.83 -25.32
N SER A 145 -21.94 11.13 -24.68
CA SER A 145 -20.64 10.54 -25.06
C SER A 145 -19.75 10.32 -23.82
N ALA A 146 -19.53 9.05 -23.52
CA ALA A 146 -18.83 8.58 -22.34
C ALA A 146 -17.35 8.98 -22.29
N ASN A 147 -17.03 10.11 -21.66
CA ASN A 147 -15.66 10.40 -21.24
C ASN A 147 -15.63 10.67 -19.74
N ALA A 148 -15.32 9.63 -18.97
CA ALA A 148 -14.95 9.78 -17.57
C ALA A 148 -13.57 10.46 -17.48
N ARG A 149 -13.47 11.60 -16.80
CA ARG A 149 -12.19 12.22 -16.46
C ARG A 149 -11.77 11.75 -15.08
N LYS A 150 -10.48 11.49 -14.92
CA LYS A 150 -9.87 11.16 -13.64
C LYS A 150 -9.30 12.43 -13.04
N TRP A 151 -9.74 12.77 -11.84
CA TRP A 151 -9.25 13.90 -11.04
C TRP A 151 -8.27 13.39 -9.98
#